data_93841d439bf8adc0ab9f916de0a9d2ae
#
_entry.id   93841d439bf8adc0ab9f916de0a9d2ae
#
_cell.length_a   1.000
_cell.length_b   1.000
_cell.length_c   1.000
_cell.angle_alpha   90.00
_cell.angle_beta   90.00
_cell.angle_gamma   90.00
#
_symmetry.space_group_name_H-M   'P 1'
#
loop_
_entity.id
_entity.type
_entity.pdbx_description
1 polymer ?
#
loop_
_entity_poly.entity_id
_entity_poly.type
_entity_poly.pdbx_seq_one_letter_code
_entity_poly.pdbx_strand_id
1 'polypeptide(L)'
;MHLRLIAMLLIVAATACAREELRSFRGVTEGEVISLTAPVAGNLSSLNVKRGTTVTEGTKLFSQAEAGEISAHADAAKRLDQIERGPRTRSATGTDEIETLRAEVAQAEWKLMLKTASAPVSGVVTETLYAKGDWVPAGAPVLLILPVDKIKVSFEVPLAVAAHLQNGRSVTLICAQCDDPVQATITYISPFATAESSVGDSRDLHYRVEARPLPQQAALLKPGRSVTVNL
;
A
#
# COMPACT_ATOMS: atom_id res chain seq x y z
N MET A 1 -21.44 42.23 -51.77
CA MET A 1 -20.20 41.89 -51.05
C MET A 1 -20.45 41.56 -49.57
N HIS A 2 -21.44 42.18 -48.93
CA HIS A 2 -21.78 41.93 -47.53
C HIS A 2 -22.46 40.59 -47.22
N LEU A 3 -23.25 40.07 -48.15
CA LEU A 3 -24.00 38.81 -47.98
C LEU A 3 -23.08 37.56 -47.92
N ARG A 4 -21.95 37.60 -48.63
CA ARG A 4 -20.94 36.49 -48.60
C ARG A 4 -20.08 36.46 -47.34
N LEU A 5 -19.88 37.63 -46.70
CA LEU A 5 -19.17 37.77 -45.43
C LEU A 5 -20.02 37.26 -44.26
N ILE A 6 -21.32 37.45 -44.26
CA ILE A 6 -22.25 36.98 -43.23
C ILE A 6 -22.39 35.42 -43.30
N ALA A 7 -22.41 34.85 -44.51
CA ALA A 7 -22.45 33.41 -44.66
C ALA A 7 -21.18 32.71 -44.18
N MET A 8 -20.00 33.35 -44.34
CA MET A 8 -18.73 32.80 -43.89
C MET A 8 -18.56 32.90 -42.35
N LEU A 9 -19.16 33.92 -41.73
CA LEU A 9 -19.13 34.13 -40.25
C LEU A 9 -20.05 33.10 -39.54
N LEU A 10 -21.15 32.68 -40.15
CA LEU A 10 -22.07 31.66 -39.61
C LEU A 10 -21.52 30.24 -39.63
N ILE A 11 -20.61 29.91 -40.58
CA ILE A 11 -19.99 28.59 -40.67
C ILE A 11 -18.89 28.39 -39.58
N VAL A 12 -18.22 29.45 -39.14
CA VAL A 12 -17.19 29.39 -38.09
C VAL A 12 -17.80 29.19 -36.67
N ALA A 13 -19.06 29.58 -36.47
CA ALA A 13 -19.74 29.42 -35.17
C ALA A 13 -20.26 28.00 -34.90
N ALA A 14 -20.35 27.17 -35.93
CA ALA A 14 -20.91 25.81 -35.81
C ALA A 14 -19.89 24.74 -35.39
N THR A 15 -18.60 25.07 -35.31
CA THR A 15 -17.53 24.11 -34.94
C THR A 15 -17.13 24.11 -33.47
N ALA A 16 -17.79 24.90 -32.61
CA ALA A 16 -17.37 25.11 -31.23
C ALA A 16 -18.16 24.33 -30.16
N CYS A 17 -18.91 23.28 -30.52
CA CYS A 17 -19.61 22.44 -29.57
C CYS A 17 -19.39 20.94 -29.84
N ALA A 18 -18.15 20.50 -29.95
CA ALA A 18 -17.83 19.14 -29.57
C ALA A 18 -17.90 19.07 -28.04
N ARG A 19 -19.10 18.88 -27.51
CA ARG A 19 -19.30 18.53 -26.11
C ARG A 19 -18.62 17.19 -25.95
N GLU A 20 -17.47 17.15 -25.31
CA GLU A 20 -16.84 15.93 -24.85
C GLU A 20 -17.87 15.26 -23.95
N GLU A 21 -18.57 14.24 -24.48
CA GLU A 21 -19.50 13.46 -23.69
C GLU A 21 -18.68 12.82 -22.57
N LEU A 22 -18.83 13.34 -21.36
CA LEU A 22 -18.30 12.76 -20.15
C LEU A 22 -18.86 11.33 -20.04
N ARG A 23 -18.08 10.38 -20.53
CA ARG A 23 -18.42 8.96 -20.41
C ARG A 23 -18.18 8.55 -18.98
N SER A 24 -19.26 8.28 -18.26
CA SER A 24 -19.22 7.83 -16.87
C SER A 24 -19.38 6.30 -16.79
N PHE A 25 -18.53 5.69 -15.97
CA PHE A 25 -18.54 4.25 -15.73
C PHE A 25 -18.66 3.98 -14.23
N ARG A 26 -19.27 2.85 -13.89
CA ARG A 26 -19.31 2.41 -12.50
C ARG A 26 -18.04 1.67 -12.18
N GLY A 27 -17.35 2.10 -11.13
CA GLY A 27 -16.16 1.45 -10.59
C GLY A 27 -16.36 1.01 -9.15
N VAL A 28 -15.46 0.16 -8.69
CA VAL A 28 -15.37 -0.30 -7.31
C VAL A 28 -13.99 0.03 -6.78
N THR A 29 -13.94 0.59 -5.57
CA THR A 29 -12.69 0.83 -4.87
C THR A 29 -12.18 -0.48 -4.31
N GLU A 30 -10.97 -0.85 -4.68
CA GLU A 30 -10.25 -2.04 -4.19
C GLU A 30 -9.05 -1.59 -3.35
N GLY A 31 -8.67 -2.42 -2.37
CA GLY A 31 -7.48 -2.21 -1.56
C GLY A 31 -6.72 -3.51 -1.41
N GLU A 32 -5.43 -3.46 -1.65
CA GLU A 32 -4.54 -4.60 -1.47
C GLU A 32 -3.92 -4.53 -0.08
N VAL A 33 -4.32 -5.47 0.79
CA VAL A 33 -3.77 -5.56 2.15
C VAL A 33 -2.42 -6.26 2.15
N ILE A 34 -1.52 -5.80 3.01
CA ILE A 34 -0.28 -6.49 3.32
C ILE A 34 -0.40 -7.22 4.65
N SER A 35 0.16 -8.41 4.70
CA SER A 35 0.20 -9.25 5.90
C SER A 35 1.51 -9.04 6.64
N LEU A 36 1.45 -8.68 7.91
CA LEU A 36 2.61 -8.60 8.79
C LEU A 36 2.73 -9.88 9.59
N THR A 37 3.78 -10.64 9.31
CA THR A 37 4.03 -11.95 9.90
C THR A 37 5.02 -11.87 11.04
N ALA A 38 4.96 -12.83 11.98
CA ALA A 38 5.98 -13.01 13.02
C ALA A 38 7.20 -13.73 12.43
N PRO A 39 8.40 -13.11 12.41
CA PRO A 39 9.61 -13.75 11.86
C PRO A 39 10.03 -15.00 12.62
N VAL A 40 9.77 -15.05 13.91
CA VAL A 40 10.10 -16.16 14.82
C VAL A 40 8.88 -16.56 15.62
N ALA A 41 8.88 -17.79 16.13
CA ALA A 41 7.82 -18.26 17.02
C ALA A 41 7.98 -17.66 18.43
N GLY A 42 6.88 -17.37 19.11
CA GLY A 42 6.91 -16.88 20.49
C GLY A 42 5.59 -16.28 20.96
N ASN A 43 5.51 -16.00 22.26
CA ASN A 43 4.35 -15.34 22.84
C ASN A 43 4.36 -13.83 22.54
N LEU A 44 3.20 -13.30 22.18
CA LEU A 44 3.01 -11.88 21.92
C LEU A 44 3.03 -11.10 23.25
N SER A 45 4.12 -10.40 23.54
CA SER A 45 4.27 -9.61 24.77
C SER A 45 3.52 -8.27 24.70
N SER A 46 3.42 -7.69 23.52
CA SER A 46 2.61 -6.48 23.27
C SER A 46 1.98 -6.49 21.88
N LEU A 47 0.79 -5.90 21.79
CA LEU A 47 0.13 -5.54 20.54
C LEU A 47 -0.39 -4.11 20.72
N ASN A 48 0.23 -3.16 20.04
CA ASN A 48 0.04 -1.71 20.28
C ASN A 48 -1.04 -1.11 19.38
N VAL A 49 -1.66 -1.92 18.53
CA VAL A 49 -2.66 -1.49 17.56
C VAL A 49 -3.91 -2.36 17.63
N LYS A 50 -5.01 -1.80 17.15
CA LYS A 50 -6.30 -2.49 17.03
C LYS A 50 -6.82 -2.31 15.60
N ARG A 51 -7.80 -3.11 15.23
CA ARG A 51 -8.55 -2.92 13.98
C ARG A 51 -9.05 -1.47 13.87
N GLY A 52 -8.81 -0.83 12.72
CA GLY A 52 -9.17 0.56 12.45
C GLY A 52 -8.11 1.59 12.87
N THR A 53 -7.01 1.17 13.52
CA THR A 53 -5.91 2.10 13.88
C THR A 53 -5.17 2.53 12.63
N THR A 54 -5.00 3.84 12.45
CA THR A 54 -4.09 4.41 11.44
C THR A 54 -2.66 4.36 11.98
N VAL A 55 -1.73 3.88 11.17
CA VAL A 55 -0.32 3.76 11.50
C VAL A 55 0.53 4.47 10.45
N THR A 56 1.66 5.01 10.86
CA THR A 56 2.70 5.54 9.99
C THR A 56 3.85 4.54 9.88
N GLU A 57 4.60 4.62 8.78
CA GLU A 57 5.81 3.82 8.61
C GLU A 57 6.73 3.93 9.84
N GLY A 58 7.32 2.80 10.28
CA GLY A 58 8.16 2.72 11.47
C GLY A 58 7.41 2.61 12.80
N THR A 59 6.07 2.79 12.84
CA THR A 59 5.29 2.62 14.07
C THR A 59 5.43 1.19 14.61
N LYS A 60 5.83 1.03 15.87
CA LYS A 60 5.92 -0.29 16.52
C LYS A 60 4.54 -0.89 16.71
N LEU A 61 4.29 -2.04 16.11
CA LEU A 61 2.98 -2.69 16.05
C LEU A 61 2.82 -3.76 17.11
N PHE A 62 3.79 -4.67 17.19
CA PHE A 62 3.79 -5.71 18.21
C PHE A 62 5.22 -6.08 18.61
N SER A 63 5.37 -6.73 19.76
CA SER A 63 6.59 -7.43 20.15
C SER A 63 6.27 -8.79 20.75
N GLN A 64 7.18 -9.72 20.57
CA GLN A 64 7.16 -11.02 21.23
C GLN A 64 7.94 -10.95 22.54
N ALA A 65 7.87 -11.98 23.39
CA ALA A 65 8.64 -12.03 24.62
C ALA A 65 10.14 -11.97 24.34
N GLU A 66 10.81 -10.98 24.88
CA GLU A 66 12.21 -10.59 24.56
C GLU A 66 13.12 -10.59 25.81
N ALA A 67 12.61 -10.99 26.98
CA ALA A 67 13.38 -10.86 28.22
C ALA A 67 14.75 -11.58 28.19
N GLY A 68 14.82 -12.76 27.60
CA GLY A 68 16.05 -13.53 27.44
C GLY A 68 17.01 -12.88 26.45
N GLU A 69 16.51 -12.38 25.35
CA GLU A 69 17.30 -11.71 24.29
C GLU A 69 17.84 -10.36 24.79
N ILE A 70 17.04 -9.59 25.54
CA ILE A 70 17.48 -8.33 26.16
C ILE A 70 18.64 -8.59 27.13
N SER A 71 18.50 -9.62 27.98
CA SER A 71 19.59 -10.00 28.93
C SER A 71 20.83 -10.43 28.17
N ALA A 72 20.71 -11.29 27.17
CA ALA A 72 21.85 -11.77 26.38
C ALA A 72 22.57 -10.62 25.65
N HIS A 73 21.81 -9.67 25.07
CA HIS A 73 22.38 -8.48 24.44
C HIS A 73 23.14 -7.61 25.46
N ALA A 74 22.53 -7.33 26.62
CA ALA A 74 23.16 -6.53 27.68
C ALA A 74 24.45 -7.17 28.21
N ASP A 75 24.47 -8.49 28.39
CA ASP A 75 25.64 -9.22 28.84
C ASP A 75 26.76 -9.23 27.78
N ALA A 76 26.45 -9.40 26.52
CA ALA A 76 27.42 -9.33 25.43
C ALA A 76 28.01 -7.91 25.30
N ALA A 77 27.16 -6.88 25.31
CA ALA A 77 27.59 -5.49 25.25
C ALA A 77 28.47 -5.10 26.42
N LYS A 78 28.15 -5.54 27.63
CA LYS A 78 28.97 -5.31 28.83
C LYS A 78 30.35 -5.95 28.74
N ARG A 79 30.43 -7.19 28.21
CA ARG A 79 31.73 -7.86 28.01
C ARG A 79 32.57 -7.12 26.97
N LEU A 80 31.98 -6.68 25.87
CA LEU A 80 32.70 -5.88 24.88
C LEU A 80 33.24 -4.57 25.46
N ASP A 81 32.41 -3.82 26.19
CA ASP A 81 32.77 -2.57 26.81
C ASP A 81 33.95 -2.74 27.84
N GLN A 82 33.94 -3.83 28.60
CA GLN A 82 35.00 -4.14 29.55
C GLN A 82 36.36 -4.37 28.87
N ILE A 83 36.38 -5.06 27.72
CA ILE A 83 37.60 -5.32 26.96
C ILE A 83 38.07 -4.05 26.23
N GLU A 84 37.14 -3.28 25.63
CA GLU A 84 37.49 -2.04 24.93
C GLU A 84 38.08 -0.95 25.88
N ARG A 85 37.64 -0.91 27.15
CA ARG A 85 38.15 0.01 28.19
C ARG A 85 39.35 -0.54 28.95
N GLY A 86 39.61 -1.85 28.84
CA GLY A 86 40.74 -2.47 29.52
C GLY A 86 42.11 -2.03 28.99
N PRO A 87 43.20 -2.32 29.71
CA PRO A 87 44.54 -2.01 29.22
C PRO A 87 44.80 -2.78 27.90
N ARG A 88 44.99 -2.03 26.80
CA ARG A 88 45.29 -2.57 25.50
C ARG A 88 46.62 -3.28 25.48
N THR A 89 46.65 -4.56 25.77
CA THR A 89 47.75 -5.41 25.34
C THR A 89 47.70 -5.52 23.82
N ARG A 90 48.68 -4.94 23.13
CA ARG A 90 48.84 -5.03 21.65
C ARG A 90 49.25 -6.46 21.25
N SER A 91 48.38 -7.43 21.51
CA SER A 91 48.51 -8.79 21.04
C SER A 91 47.49 -9.02 19.92
N ALA A 92 47.89 -9.73 18.89
CA ALA A 92 46.95 -10.15 17.82
C ALA A 92 45.73 -10.88 18.39
N THR A 93 45.90 -11.62 19.49
CA THR A 93 44.83 -12.32 20.22
C THR A 93 43.77 -11.36 20.76
N GLY A 94 44.13 -10.15 21.19
CA GLY A 94 43.16 -9.16 21.71
C GLY A 94 42.28 -8.54 20.64
N THR A 95 42.76 -8.47 19.40
CA THR A 95 41.96 -7.98 18.25
C THR A 95 40.92 -8.98 17.86
N ASP A 96 41.28 -10.27 17.80
CA ASP A 96 40.36 -11.36 17.44
C ASP A 96 39.25 -11.54 18.48
N GLU A 97 39.56 -11.32 19.76
CA GLU A 97 38.59 -11.38 20.87
C GLU A 97 37.55 -10.23 20.77
N ILE A 98 37.98 -9.02 20.44
CA ILE A 98 37.10 -7.87 20.25
C ILE A 98 36.19 -8.11 19.05
N GLU A 99 36.69 -8.63 17.95
CA GLU A 99 35.87 -8.96 16.76
C GLU A 99 34.82 -10.03 17.06
N THR A 100 35.20 -11.06 17.82
CA THR A 100 34.28 -12.11 18.26
C THR A 100 33.15 -11.53 19.14
N LEU A 101 33.48 -10.68 20.10
CA LEU A 101 32.47 -10.05 20.96
C LEU A 101 31.57 -9.08 20.21
N ARG A 102 32.08 -8.35 19.22
CA ARG A 102 31.26 -7.50 18.35
C ARG A 102 30.28 -8.33 17.55
N ALA A 103 30.70 -9.49 17.03
CA ALA A 103 29.83 -10.42 16.34
C ALA A 103 28.74 -10.99 17.28
N GLU A 104 29.07 -11.31 18.54
CA GLU A 104 28.07 -11.73 19.54
C GLU A 104 27.03 -10.63 19.82
N VAL A 105 27.46 -9.37 20.00
CA VAL A 105 26.55 -8.23 20.20
C VAL A 105 25.64 -8.07 18.99
N ALA A 106 26.20 -8.06 17.78
CA ALA A 106 25.40 -7.93 16.55
C ALA A 106 24.39 -9.09 16.39
N GLN A 107 24.78 -10.31 16.77
CA GLN A 107 23.87 -11.45 16.73
C GLN A 107 22.73 -11.29 17.75
N ALA A 108 23.02 -10.79 18.95
CA ALA A 108 22.00 -10.55 19.97
C ALA A 108 21.04 -9.43 19.56
N GLU A 109 21.54 -8.35 18.96
CA GLU A 109 20.73 -7.27 18.38
C GLU A 109 19.79 -7.78 17.29
N TRP A 110 20.31 -8.61 16.39
CA TRP A 110 19.51 -9.23 15.33
C TRP A 110 18.37 -10.07 15.90
N LYS A 111 18.62 -10.87 16.94
CA LYS A 111 17.57 -11.65 17.60
C LYS A 111 16.51 -10.77 18.24
N LEU A 112 16.88 -9.64 18.84
CA LEU A 112 15.93 -8.66 19.37
C LEU A 112 15.09 -8.01 18.25
N MET A 113 15.73 -7.64 17.14
CA MET A 113 15.04 -7.07 15.98
C MET A 113 13.98 -8.02 15.43
N LEU A 114 14.26 -9.32 15.38
CA LEU A 114 13.29 -10.33 14.94
C LEU A 114 12.05 -10.46 15.84
N LYS A 115 12.16 -10.04 17.11
CA LYS A 115 11.07 -10.08 18.10
C LYS A 115 10.16 -8.86 18.07
N THR A 116 10.54 -7.82 17.35
CA THR A 116 9.77 -6.57 17.25
C THR A 116 9.36 -6.32 15.82
N ALA A 117 8.10 -6.01 15.60
CA ALA A 117 7.58 -5.66 14.28
C ALA A 117 7.09 -4.22 14.26
N SER A 118 7.53 -3.48 13.24
CA SER A 118 7.08 -2.13 12.94
C SER A 118 6.34 -2.09 11.61
N ALA A 119 5.52 -1.07 11.39
CA ALA A 119 4.79 -0.86 10.16
C ALA A 119 5.78 -0.59 9.00
N PRO A 120 5.77 -1.39 7.93
CA PRO A 120 6.65 -1.18 6.79
C PRO A 120 6.17 -0.04 5.89
N VAL A 121 4.92 0.37 6.05
CA VAL A 121 4.27 1.45 5.29
C VAL A 121 3.20 2.12 6.14
N SER A 122 2.84 3.35 5.77
CA SER A 122 1.69 4.04 6.36
C SER A 122 0.37 3.46 5.84
N GLY A 123 -0.61 3.26 6.73
CA GLY A 123 -1.88 2.64 6.36
C GLY A 123 -2.85 2.48 7.52
N VAL A 124 -3.88 1.69 7.31
CA VAL A 124 -4.89 1.37 8.33
C VAL A 124 -4.86 -0.13 8.64
N VAL A 125 -4.80 -0.48 9.93
CA VAL A 125 -4.91 -1.86 10.38
C VAL A 125 -6.32 -2.37 10.10
N THR A 126 -6.46 -3.34 9.21
CA THR A 126 -7.77 -3.91 8.84
C THR A 126 -8.18 -5.04 9.75
N GLU A 127 -7.20 -5.80 10.26
CA GLU A 127 -7.45 -6.94 11.13
C GLU A 127 -6.24 -7.24 12.03
N THR A 128 -6.53 -7.77 13.22
CA THR A 128 -5.53 -8.36 14.14
C THR A 128 -5.94 -9.80 14.38
N LEU A 129 -5.04 -10.75 14.08
CA LEU A 129 -5.34 -12.19 14.11
C LEU A 129 -4.96 -12.86 15.44
N TYR A 130 -4.16 -12.18 16.26
CA TYR A 130 -3.73 -12.62 17.59
C TYR A 130 -3.91 -11.50 18.60
N ALA A 131 -3.96 -11.87 19.87
CA ALA A 131 -4.02 -10.97 20.99
C ALA A 131 -2.73 -11.02 21.83
N LYS A 132 -2.55 -10.00 22.70
CA LYS A 132 -1.45 -10.02 23.67
C LYS A 132 -1.56 -11.25 24.57
N GLY A 133 -0.48 -12.02 24.69
CA GLY A 133 -0.38 -13.25 25.46
C GLY A 133 -0.47 -14.52 24.58
N ASP A 134 -0.98 -14.42 23.36
CA ASP A 134 -1.08 -15.56 22.45
C ASP A 134 0.29 -16.01 21.97
N TRP A 135 0.40 -17.31 21.75
CA TRP A 135 1.56 -17.90 21.11
C TRP A 135 1.40 -17.87 19.60
N VAL A 136 2.39 -17.31 18.91
CA VAL A 136 2.40 -17.11 17.45
C VAL A 136 3.47 -17.97 16.82
N PRO A 137 3.15 -18.83 15.84
CA PRO A 137 4.14 -19.57 15.08
C PRO A 137 5.00 -18.66 14.20
N ALA A 138 6.23 -19.07 13.88
CA ALA A 138 7.05 -18.38 12.89
C ALA A 138 6.36 -18.37 11.52
N GLY A 139 6.38 -17.23 10.83
CA GLY A 139 5.74 -17.03 9.53
C GLY A 139 4.22 -16.82 9.60
N ALA A 140 3.58 -16.94 10.76
CA ALA A 140 2.15 -16.70 10.89
C ALA A 140 1.83 -15.19 10.79
N PRO A 141 0.75 -14.81 10.07
CA PRO A 141 0.30 -13.44 9.98
C PRO A 141 -0.28 -13.00 11.35
N VAL A 142 0.20 -11.89 11.86
CA VAL A 142 -0.25 -11.31 13.15
C VAL A 142 -1.33 -10.26 12.91
N LEU A 143 -1.17 -9.44 11.90
CA LEU A 143 -2.13 -8.40 11.54
C LEU A 143 -2.06 -8.08 10.04
N LEU A 144 -3.12 -7.45 9.55
CA LEU A 144 -3.24 -6.99 8.17
C LEU A 144 -3.29 -5.46 8.14
N ILE A 145 -2.53 -4.86 7.23
CA ILE A 145 -2.51 -3.40 7.00
C ILE A 145 -2.97 -3.13 5.57
N LEU A 146 -3.85 -2.16 5.40
CA LEU A 146 -4.20 -1.58 4.12
C LEU A 146 -3.37 -0.32 3.92
N PRO A 147 -2.33 -0.33 3.08
CA PRO A 147 -1.58 0.87 2.74
C PRO A 147 -2.43 1.85 1.92
N VAL A 148 -2.26 3.15 2.16
CA VAL A 148 -3.00 4.18 1.41
C VAL A 148 -2.62 4.22 -0.08
N ASP A 149 -1.38 3.87 -0.42
CA ASP A 149 -0.88 3.80 -1.81
C ASP A 149 -1.34 2.55 -2.57
N LYS A 150 -1.93 1.56 -1.88
CA LYS A 150 -2.48 0.33 -2.47
C LYS A 150 -3.99 0.41 -2.74
N ILE A 151 -4.59 1.59 -2.60
CA ILE A 151 -5.98 1.82 -2.96
C ILE A 151 -6.04 2.13 -4.47
N LYS A 152 -6.92 1.42 -5.16
CA LYS A 152 -7.20 1.59 -6.59
C LYS A 152 -8.69 1.53 -6.86
N VAL A 153 -9.11 2.03 -8.00
CA VAL A 153 -10.47 1.89 -8.51
C VAL A 153 -10.42 1.00 -9.75
N SER A 154 -11.19 -0.07 -9.72
CA SER A 154 -11.37 -0.98 -10.86
C SER A 154 -12.72 -0.70 -11.50
N PHE A 155 -12.76 -0.55 -12.81
CA PHE A 155 -13.98 -0.33 -13.60
C PHE A 155 -13.86 -0.99 -14.95
N GLU A 156 -14.99 -1.23 -15.58
CA GLU A 156 -15.06 -1.88 -16.89
C GLU A 156 -15.55 -0.90 -17.95
N VAL A 157 -14.93 -0.98 -19.12
CA VAL A 157 -15.26 -0.13 -20.27
C VAL A 157 -15.43 -0.98 -21.52
N PRO A 158 -16.35 -0.63 -22.45
CA PRO A 158 -16.48 -1.30 -23.74
C PRO A 158 -15.22 -1.14 -24.59
N LEU A 159 -15.00 -2.07 -25.53
CA LEU A 159 -13.86 -2.04 -26.48
C LEU A 159 -13.70 -0.67 -27.18
N ALA A 160 -14.80 -0.06 -27.60
CA ALA A 160 -14.78 1.23 -28.28
C ALA A 160 -14.18 2.37 -27.42
N VAL A 161 -14.28 2.26 -26.10
CA VAL A 161 -13.67 3.21 -25.14
C VAL A 161 -12.24 2.79 -24.84
N ALA A 162 -12.04 1.50 -24.55
CA ALA A 162 -10.73 0.95 -24.21
C ALA A 162 -9.66 1.25 -25.27
N ALA A 163 -10.03 1.20 -26.57
CA ALA A 163 -9.14 1.48 -27.69
C ALA A 163 -8.54 2.90 -27.70
N HIS A 164 -9.19 3.85 -27.00
CA HIS A 164 -8.76 5.24 -26.92
C HIS A 164 -8.19 5.61 -25.56
N LEU A 165 -8.15 4.67 -24.60
CA LEU A 165 -7.54 4.89 -23.30
C LEU A 165 -6.03 4.63 -23.34
N GLN A 166 -5.32 5.38 -22.51
CA GLN A 166 -3.88 5.21 -22.34
C GLN A 166 -3.53 5.24 -20.85
N ASN A 167 -2.50 4.47 -20.47
CA ASN A 167 -1.93 4.59 -19.14
C ASN A 167 -1.40 6.01 -18.94
N GLY A 168 -1.61 6.55 -17.74
CA GLY A 168 -1.22 7.94 -17.41
C GLY A 168 -2.33 8.96 -17.66
N ARG A 169 -3.47 8.60 -18.30
CA ARG A 169 -4.61 9.50 -18.45
C ARG A 169 -5.25 9.79 -17.09
N SER A 170 -5.54 11.06 -16.83
CA SER A 170 -6.27 11.49 -15.63
C SER A 170 -7.77 11.22 -15.78
N VAL A 171 -8.38 10.78 -14.71
CA VAL A 171 -9.83 10.51 -14.61
C VAL A 171 -10.35 11.11 -13.30
N THR A 172 -11.63 11.46 -13.28
CA THR A 172 -12.30 12.01 -12.11
C THR A 172 -13.21 10.96 -11.48
N LEU A 173 -13.02 10.71 -10.20
CA LEU A 173 -13.82 9.78 -9.41
C LEU A 173 -14.84 10.57 -8.58
N ILE A 174 -16.10 10.19 -8.69
CA ILE A 174 -17.19 10.74 -7.88
C ILE A 174 -17.64 9.64 -6.92
N CYS A 175 -17.52 9.88 -5.63
CA CYS A 175 -17.97 8.97 -4.58
C CYS A 175 -19.04 9.66 -3.73
N ALA A 176 -20.08 8.90 -3.35
CA ALA A 176 -21.21 9.44 -2.56
C ALA A 176 -20.82 9.97 -1.16
N GLN A 177 -19.61 9.68 -0.71
CA GLN A 177 -19.11 10.05 0.62
C GLN A 177 -17.90 10.99 0.56
N CYS A 178 -17.55 11.49 -0.63
CA CYS A 178 -16.50 12.47 -0.83
C CYS A 178 -17.15 13.83 -1.05
N ASP A 179 -16.70 14.84 -0.31
CA ASP A 179 -17.18 16.21 -0.48
C ASP A 179 -16.76 16.78 -1.84
N ASP A 180 -15.57 16.41 -2.32
CA ASP A 180 -15.02 16.84 -3.60
C ASP A 180 -14.68 15.63 -4.50
N PRO A 181 -14.71 15.82 -5.84
CA PRO A 181 -14.26 14.80 -6.79
C PRO A 181 -12.79 14.44 -6.57
N VAL A 182 -12.49 13.14 -6.59
CA VAL A 182 -11.13 12.61 -6.41
C VAL A 182 -10.45 12.46 -7.76
N GLN A 183 -9.25 13.00 -7.91
CA GLN A 183 -8.45 12.84 -9.12
C GLN A 183 -7.69 11.50 -9.05
N ALA A 184 -7.72 10.77 -10.16
CA ALA A 184 -7.02 9.51 -10.30
C ALA A 184 -6.34 9.41 -11.67
N THR A 185 -5.35 8.53 -11.76
CA THR A 185 -4.62 8.28 -13.00
C THR A 185 -4.77 6.82 -13.38
N ILE A 186 -5.08 6.54 -14.65
CA ILE A 186 -5.13 5.17 -15.18
C ILE A 186 -3.73 4.56 -15.10
N THR A 187 -3.61 3.44 -14.39
CA THR A 187 -2.35 2.73 -14.20
C THR A 187 -2.27 1.41 -14.94
N TYR A 188 -3.43 0.84 -15.26
CA TYR A 188 -3.49 -0.44 -15.95
C TYR A 188 -4.76 -0.56 -16.79
N ILE A 189 -4.61 -1.11 -17.99
CA ILE A 189 -5.69 -1.48 -18.89
C ILE A 189 -5.47 -2.95 -19.22
N SER A 190 -6.45 -3.81 -18.93
CA SER A 190 -6.34 -5.24 -19.19
C SER A 190 -6.18 -5.50 -20.70
N PRO A 191 -5.21 -6.34 -21.10
CA PRO A 191 -5.09 -6.77 -22.49
C PRO A 191 -6.14 -7.83 -22.87
N PHE A 192 -6.88 -8.35 -21.90
CA PHE A 192 -7.90 -9.36 -22.09
C PHE A 192 -9.28 -8.78 -21.80
N ALA A 193 -10.23 -9.07 -22.69
CA ALA A 193 -11.62 -8.74 -22.47
C ALA A 193 -12.25 -9.72 -21.47
N THR A 194 -13.07 -9.20 -20.58
CA THR A 194 -14.01 -9.98 -19.78
C THR A 194 -15.35 -10.04 -20.51
N ALA A 195 -15.88 -11.25 -20.75
CA ALA A 195 -17.25 -11.40 -21.22
C ALA A 195 -18.18 -11.22 -20.02
N GLU A 196 -19.06 -10.22 -20.06
CA GLU A 196 -20.16 -10.15 -19.12
C GLU A 196 -21.11 -11.31 -19.42
N SER A 197 -21.32 -12.19 -18.43
CA SER A 197 -22.24 -13.35 -18.57
C SER A 197 -23.69 -12.89 -18.54
N SER A 198 -24.12 -12.13 -19.54
CA SER A 198 -25.53 -11.97 -19.85
C SER A 198 -25.89 -13.01 -20.92
N VAL A 199 -26.76 -13.93 -20.54
CA VAL A 199 -27.38 -14.90 -21.45
C VAL A 199 -28.07 -14.11 -22.58
N GLY A 200 -27.42 -13.95 -23.73
CA GLY A 200 -28.11 -13.45 -24.89
C GLY A 200 -27.36 -12.82 -26.04
N ASP A 201 -26.22 -12.19 -25.89
CA ASP A 201 -25.45 -11.72 -27.07
C ASP A 201 -23.97 -11.50 -26.72
N SER A 202 -23.10 -12.24 -27.40
CA SER A 202 -21.64 -12.32 -27.17
C SER A 202 -20.88 -11.12 -27.76
N ARG A 203 -21.44 -9.90 -27.76
CA ARG A 203 -20.82 -8.75 -28.43
C ARG A 203 -20.34 -7.63 -27.56
N ASP A 204 -20.63 -7.64 -26.27
CA ASP A 204 -20.14 -6.59 -25.36
C ASP A 204 -18.91 -7.06 -24.61
N LEU A 205 -17.77 -7.04 -25.32
CA LEU A 205 -16.47 -7.23 -24.70
C LEU A 205 -16.12 -6.01 -23.87
N HIS A 206 -15.97 -6.21 -22.56
CA HIS A 206 -15.53 -5.19 -21.62
C HIS A 206 -14.07 -5.40 -21.23
N TYR A 207 -13.38 -4.31 -21.02
CA TYR A 207 -11.98 -4.31 -20.59
C TYR A 207 -11.88 -3.72 -19.20
N ARG A 208 -11.21 -4.42 -18.31
CA ARG A 208 -10.94 -3.92 -16.97
C ARG A 208 -9.87 -2.84 -17.02
N VAL A 209 -10.16 -1.72 -16.40
CA VAL A 209 -9.27 -0.57 -16.24
C VAL A 209 -9.07 -0.31 -14.75
N GLU A 210 -7.82 -0.05 -14.36
CA GLU A 210 -7.49 0.32 -12.99
C GLU A 210 -6.94 1.75 -12.97
N ALA A 211 -7.47 2.55 -12.06
CA ALA A 211 -7.00 3.90 -11.81
C ALA A 211 -6.57 4.06 -10.35
N ARG A 212 -5.46 4.73 -10.10
CA ARG A 212 -5.00 5.07 -8.76
C ARG A 212 -5.29 6.52 -8.43
N PRO A 213 -5.90 6.79 -7.28
CA PRO A 213 -6.10 8.15 -6.80
C PRO A 213 -4.75 8.81 -6.51
N LEU A 214 -4.73 10.15 -6.54
CA LEU A 214 -3.57 10.89 -6.05
C LEU A 214 -3.31 10.56 -4.57
N PRO A 215 -2.06 10.44 -4.12
CA PRO A 215 -1.72 9.99 -2.77
C PRO A 215 -2.43 10.76 -1.66
N GLN A 216 -2.59 12.07 -1.83
CA GLN A 216 -3.26 12.96 -0.86
C GLN A 216 -4.77 12.70 -0.74
N GLN A 217 -5.39 12.14 -1.77
CA GLN A 217 -6.83 11.88 -1.85
C GLN A 217 -7.18 10.39 -1.66
N ALA A 218 -6.19 9.50 -1.66
CA ALA A 218 -6.40 8.07 -1.56
C ALA A 218 -7.14 7.67 -0.28
N ALA A 219 -6.86 8.34 0.84
CA ALA A 219 -7.51 8.08 2.13
C ALA A 219 -9.02 8.38 2.14
N LEU A 220 -9.52 9.18 1.19
CA LEU A 220 -10.95 9.47 1.04
C LEU A 220 -11.73 8.27 0.49
N LEU A 221 -11.05 7.38 -0.24
CA LEU A 221 -11.66 6.21 -0.87
C LEU A 221 -11.60 5.01 0.09
N LYS A 222 -12.76 4.46 0.40
CA LYS A 222 -12.85 3.27 1.24
C LYS A 222 -13.04 2.04 0.36
N PRO A 223 -12.19 0.99 0.48
CA PRO A 223 -12.34 -0.26 -0.27
C PRO A 223 -13.74 -0.86 -0.13
N GLY A 224 -14.21 -1.50 -1.22
CA GLY A 224 -15.55 -2.08 -1.31
C GLY A 224 -16.66 -1.08 -1.63
N ARG A 225 -16.36 0.20 -1.85
CA ARG A 225 -17.36 1.21 -2.22
C ARG A 225 -17.43 1.42 -3.73
N SER A 226 -18.65 1.63 -4.21
CA SER A 226 -18.87 2.02 -5.60
C SER A 226 -18.54 3.48 -5.80
N VAL A 227 -17.93 3.78 -6.94
CA VAL A 227 -17.61 5.14 -7.40
C VAL A 227 -18.04 5.30 -8.85
N THR A 228 -18.32 6.51 -9.27
CA THR A 228 -18.52 6.85 -10.69
C THR A 228 -17.22 7.39 -11.24
N VAL A 229 -16.74 6.82 -12.32
CA VAL A 229 -15.50 7.21 -13.02
C VAL A 229 -15.88 8.01 -14.25
N ASN A 230 -15.44 9.25 -14.33
CA ASN A 230 -15.59 10.12 -15.51
C ASN A 230 -14.26 10.18 -16.26
N LEU A 231 -14.29 9.84 -17.54
CA LEU A 231 -13.14 9.81 -18.45
C LEU A 231 -12.93 11.13 -19.18
#